data_189d3ed16a4129975b08b28768e56b9e
#
_entry.id   189d3ed16a4129975b08b28768e56b9e
#
_cell.length_a   1.000
_cell.length_b   1.000
_cell.length_c   1.000
_cell.angle_alpha   90.00
_cell.angle_beta   90.00
_cell.angle_gamma   90.00
#
_symmetry.space_group_name_H-M   'P 1'
#
loop_
_entity.id
_entity.type
_entity.pdbx_description
1 polymer ?
#
loop_
_entity_poly.entity_id
_entity_poly.type
_entity_poly.pdbx_seq_one_letter_code
_entity_poly.pdbx_strand_id
1 'polypeptide(L)'
;DYYFISEDAVCYQETDIMLGLRYLNDLADSLGLPLVMCITVGSSMGGHTSTLPLPFLIDGYSILANHISVIGGGNEGDKRHHYYNVIEDEEDTKTVELRVGESVPGYSMELWTDIPNILSISIISPSGENTSRIPLRVGASAELDFLFERTKVSVDYRILVERSNSELIFFRFDAPAPGIWKIVVEPLSVNDGQFHMWLPLTEFLDGEVFFLESDPYYTLTNPANTDSPVVVSYYDGNSGAVAQASGR
;
A
#
# COMPACT_ATOMS: atom_id res chain seq x y z
N ASP A 1 -3.21 1.97 13.45
CA ASP A 1 -4.16 0.90 13.82
C ASP A 1 -4.83 0.41 12.55
N TYR A 2 -4.54 -0.83 12.16
CA TYR A 2 -5.25 -1.49 11.07
C TYR A 2 -6.63 -1.90 11.61
N TYR A 3 -7.65 -1.15 11.20
CA TYR A 3 -9.03 -1.57 11.40
C TYR A 3 -9.34 -2.68 10.38
N PHE A 4 -10.07 -3.70 10.77
CA PHE A 4 -10.55 -4.77 9.89
C PHE A 4 -9.52 -5.80 9.43
N ILE A 5 -8.52 -6.11 10.24
CA ILE A 5 -7.62 -7.23 9.97
C ILE A 5 -8.35 -8.53 10.28
N SER A 6 -8.19 -9.55 9.42
CA SER A 6 -8.66 -10.90 9.68
C SER A 6 -8.20 -11.40 11.07
N GLU A 7 -9.08 -12.04 11.84
CA GLU A 7 -8.77 -12.51 13.21
C GLU A 7 -7.60 -13.50 13.26
N ASP A 8 -7.34 -14.20 12.15
CA ASP A 8 -6.26 -15.19 12.04
C ASP A 8 -4.95 -14.58 11.51
N ALA A 9 -4.92 -13.30 11.17
CA ALA A 9 -3.73 -12.65 10.62
C ALA A 9 -2.65 -12.45 11.69
N VAL A 10 -1.43 -12.88 11.38
CA VAL A 10 -0.27 -12.67 12.25
C VAL A 10 0.36 -11.34 11.92
N CYS A 11 0.25 -10.39 12.85
CA CYS A 11 0.79 -9.05 12.72
C CYS A 11 1.94 -8.80 13.67
N TYR A 12 2.94 -8.07 13.17
CA TYR A 12 4.07 -7.62 13.98
C TYR A 12 4.10 -6.09 13.98
N GLN A 13 4.48 -5.50 15.10
CA GLN A 13 4.75 -4.06 15.13
C GLN A 13 6.08 -3.76 14.43
N GLU A 14 6.08 -2.79 13.53
CA GLU A 14 7.29 -2.36 12.82
C GLU A 14 8.43 -2.01 13.78
N THR A 15 8.10 -1.34 14.88
CA THR A 15 9.08 -0.96 15.92
C THR A 15 9.75 -2.16 16.58
N ASP A 16 9.05 -3.28 16.76
CA ASP A 16 9.63 -4.50 17.34
C ASP A 16 10.62 -5.14 16.37
N ILE A 17 10.29 -5.15 15.07
CA ILE A 17 11.21 -5.58 14.02
C ILE A 17 12.46 -4.69 14.01
N MET A 18 12.29 -3.37 14.06
CA MET A 18 13.41 -2.43 14.11
C MET A 18 14.31 -2.65 15.33
N LEU A 19 13.73 -2.90 16.51
CA LEU A 19 14.49 -3.21 17.72
C LEU A 19 15.23 -4.55 17.59
N GLY A 20 14.61 -5.57 16.98
CA GLY A 20 15.25 -6.84 16.69
C GLY A 20 16.46 -6.69 15.76
N LEU A 21 16.33 -5.92 14.68
CA LEU A 21 17.43 -5.65 13.74
C LEU A 21 18.56 -4.89 14.43
N ARG A 22 18.25 -3.90 15.26
CA ARG A 22 19.25 -3.18 16.05
C ARG A 22 19.98 -4.11 17.00
N TYR A 23 19.26 -4.98 17.72
CA TYR A 23 19.88 -5.95 18.62
C TYR A 23 20.85 -6.88 17.89
N LEU A 24 20.48 -7.39 16.72
CA LEU A 24 21.33 -8.24 15.90
C LEU A 24 22.60 -7.52 15.43
N ASN A 25 22.47 -6.27 15.00
CA ASN A 25 23.59 -5.42 14.62
C ASN A 25 24.56 -5.22 15.78
N ASP A 26 24.05 -4.75 16.93
CA ASP A 26 24.88 -4.48 18.11
C ASP A 26 25.59 -5.74 18.64
N LEU A 27 24.92 -6.91 18.53
CA LEU A 27 25.50 -8.19 18.90
C LEU A 27 26.62 -8.60 17.95
N ALA A 28 26.40 -8.51 16.64
CA ALA A 28 27.40 -8.85 15.62
C ALA A 28 28.65 -7.97 15.77
N ASP A 29 28.48 -6.68 15.98
CA ASP A 29 29.57 -5.73 16.22
C ASP A 29 30.34 -6.09 17.49
N SER A 30 29.66 -6.43 18.58
CA SER A 30 30.29 -6.80 19.85
C SER A 30 31.14 -8.07 19.76
N LEU A 31 30.74 -8.99 18.86
CA LEU A 31 31.41 -10.26 18.61
C LEU A 31 32.45 -10.18 17.49
N GLY A 32 32.50 -9.07 16.74
CA GLY A 32 33.37 -8.92 15.57
C GLY A 32 33.01 -9.89 14.42
N LEU A 33 31.72 -10.24 14.28
CA LEU A 33 31.21 -11.19 13.29
C LEU A 33 30.51 -10.49 12.13
N PRO A 34 30.58 -11.06 10.91
CA PRO A 34 29.71 -10.60 9.83
C PRO A 34 28.24 -10.92 10.13
N LEU A 35 27.32 -10.07 9.63
CA LEU A 35 25.89 -10.21 9.83
C LEU A 35 25.18 -10.42 8.49
N VAL A 36 24.34 -11.46 8.42
CA VAL A 36 23.39 -11.67 7.34
C VAL A 36 21.98 -11.66 7.95
N MET A 37 21.16 -10.70 7.53
CA MET A 37 19.78 -10.58 7.96
C MET A 37 18.85 -11.06 6.84
N CYS A 38 17.94 -12.00 7.15
CA CYS A 38 16.91 -12.47 6.24
C CYS A 38 15.54 -11.98 6.74
N ILE A 39 14.86 -11.16 5.94
CA ILE A 39 13.62 -10.50 6.31
C ILE A 39 12.52 -10.97 5.35
N THR A 40 11.51 -11.70 5.88
CA THR A 40 10.45 -12.33 5.10
C THR A 40 9.06 -11.85 5.49
N VAL A 41 8.99 -10.70 6.15
CA VAL A 41 7.73 -10.02 6.49
C VAL A 41 7.54 -8.85 5.55
N GLY A 42 6.27 -8.49 5.30
CA GLY A 42 5.99 -7.38 4.41
C GLY A 42 4.62 -6.74 4.65
N SER A 43 4.43 -5.58 4.04
CA SER A 43 3.16 -4.85 3.99
C SER A 43 3.05 -4.15 2.63
N SER A 44 1.85 -4.12 2.08
CA SER A 44 1.54 -3.31 0.89
C SER A 44 1.09 -1.89 1.24
N MET A 45 1.03 -1.55 2.53
CA MET A 45 0.63 -0.23 2.99
C MET A 45 1.83 0.66 3.25
N GLY A 46 1.62 1.99 3.12
CA GLY A 46 2.67 3.00 3.28
C GLY A 46 3.30 3.43 1.96
N GLY A 47 4.12 4.47 2.00
CA GLY A 47 4.86 4.95 0.82
C GLY A 47 5.80 3.86 0.29
N HIS A 48 5.70 3.55 -0.99
CA HIS A 48 6.51 2.52 -1.65
C HIS A 48 7.91 3.04 -2.03
N THR A 49 8.57 3.71 -1.08
CA THR A 49 9.91 4.27 -1.21
C THR A 49 10.75 3.90 0.01
N SER A 50 12.08 3.99 -0.10
CA SER A 50 13.02 3.72 1.01
C SER A 50 12.94 4.73 2.17
N THR A 51 11.96 5.63 2.16
CA THR A 51 11.85 6.72 3.13
C THR A 51 11.11 6.34 4.42
N LEU A 52 10.40 5.22 4.44
CA LEU A 52 9.75 4.71 5.64
C LEU A 52 10.77 4.28 6.71
N PRO A 53 10.42 4.29 8.01
CA PRO A 53 11.35 4.03 9.09
C PRO A 53 12.07 2.69 8.99
N LEU A 54 11.36 1.60 8.73
CA LEU A 54 11.95 0.25 8.64
C LEU A 54 12.83 0.09 7.39
N PRO A 55 12.40 0.40 6.16
CA PRO A 55 13.26 0.44 4.98
C PRO A 55 14.52 1.27 5.19
N PHE A 56 14.39 2.48 5.71
CA PHE A 56 15.52 3.37 5.98
C PHE A 56 16.54 2.77 6.96
N LEU A 57 16.08 2.10 8.03
CA LEU A 57 16.95 1.42 8.97
C LEU A 57 17.70 0.26 8.33
N ILE A 58 17.02 -0.54 7.52
CA ILE A 58 17.60 -1.68 6.81
C ILE A 58 18.65 -1.22 5.80
N ASP A 59 18.38 -0.17 5.04
CA ASP A 59 19.35 0.43 4.13
C ASP A 59 20.60 0.88 4.89
N GLY A 60 20.41 1.55 6.04
CA GLY A 60 21.52 1.98 6.89
C GLY A 60 22.41 0.83 7.37
N TYR A 61 21.84 -0.32 7.73
CA TYR A 61 22.63 -1.49 8.11
C TYR A 61 23.26 -2.18 6.91
N SER A 62 22.59 -2.22 5.76
CA SER A 62 23.05 -2.95 4.57
C SER A 62 24.28 -2.33 3.92
N ILE A 63 24.55 -1.04 4.15
CA ILE A 63 25.77 -0.36 3.67
C ILE A 63 26.99 -0.54 4.59
N LEU A 64 26.81 -1.11 5.79
CA LEU A 64 27.90 -1.35 6.70
C LEU A 64 28.80 -2.49 6.20
N ALA A 65 30.09 -2.37 6.49
CA ALA A 65 31.03 -3.43 6.12
C ALA A 65 30.68 -4.77 6.80
N ASN A 66 30.74 -5.85 6.06
CA ASN A 66 30.40 -7.20 6.52
C ASN A 66 28.93 -7.42 6.91
N HIS A 67 28.02 -6.55 6.44
CA HIS A 67 26.58 -6.69 6.64
C HIS A 67 25.88 -6.94 5.31
N ILE A 68 24.91 -7.83 5.29
CA ILE A 68 24.04 -8.09 4.14
C ILE A 68 22.61 -8.28 4.65
N SER A 69 21.67 -7.54 4.06
CA SER A 69 20.24 -7.79 4.24
C SER A 69 19.66 -8.43 2.99
N VAL A 70 18.85 -9.45 3.17
CA VAL A 70 18.12 -10.16 2.11
C VAL A 70 16.64 -10.09 2.44
N ILE A 71 15.84 -9.57 1.53
CA ILE A 71 14.41 -9.28 1.74
C ILE A 71 13.59 -10.02 0.69
N GLY A 72 12.48 -10.63 1.12
CA GLY A 72 11.51 -11.20 0.20
C GLY A 72 10.69 -10.10 -0.49
N GLY A 73 10.54 -10.18 -1.81
CA GLY A 73 9.78 -9.19 -2.61
C GLY A 73 8.27 -9.25 -2.45
N GLY A 74 7.74 -10.24 -1.72
CA GLY A 74 6.31 -10.44 -1.53
C GLY A 74 5.66 -11.35 -2.57
N ASN A 75 4.38 -11.61 -2.39
CA ASN A 75 3.59 -12.59 -3.15
C ASN A 75 2.25 -12.02 -3.63
N GLU A 76 2.16 -10.70 -3.81
CA GLU A 76 0.92 -9.99 -4.19
C GLU A 76 0.77 -9.74 -5.70
N GLY A 77 1.70 -10.21 -6.53
CA GLY A 77 1.72 -9.93 -7.98
C GLY A 77 0.47 -10.38 -8.76
N ASP A 78 -0.28 -11.38 -8.27
CA ASP A 78 -1.51 -11.89 -8.88
C ASP A 78 -2.78 -11.58 -8.07
N LYS A 79 -2.67 -10.86 -6.95
CA LYS A 79 -3.79 -10.63 -6.02
C LYS A 79 -4.71 -9.50 -6.46
N ARG A 80 -4.31 -8.71 -7.45
CA ARG A 80 -5.07 -7.56 -7.95
C ARG A 80 -5.27 -6.48 -6.90
N HIS A 81 -4.29 -6.32 -6.01
CA HIS A 81 -4.32 -5.36 -4.91
C HIS A 81 -3.59 -4.06 -5.22
N HIS A 82 -3.07 -3.91 -6.43
CA HIS A 82 -2.46 -2.67 -6.90
C HIS A 82 -3.14 -2.17 -8.18
N TYR A 83 -3.34 -0.86 -8.23
CA TYR A 83 -3.83 -0.12 -9.39
C TYR A 83 -2.88 1.03 -9.70
N TYR A 84 -2.60 1.23 -10.98
CA TYR A 84 -1.81 2.35 -11.48
C TYR A 84 -2.52 3.03 -12.64
N ASN A 85 -2.46 4.35 -12.67
CA ASN A 85 -2.91 5.12 -13.83
C ASN A 85 -2.21 6.50 -13.88
N VAL A 86 -2.44 7.21 -14.98
CA VAL A 86 -1.90 8.55 -15.23
C VAL A 86 -3.05 9.48 -15.61
N ILE A 87 -3.14 10.62 -14.95
CA ILE A 87 -4.02 11.74 -15.29
C ILE A 87 -3.24 12.64 -16.24
N GLU A 88 -3.73 12.82 -17.48
CA GLU A 88 -3.00 13.50 -18.53
C GLU A 88 -3.01 15.03 -18.38
N ASP A 89 -4.11 15.59 -17.88
CA ASP A 89 -4.28 17.03 -17.68
C ASP A 89 -5.32 17.33 -16.59
N GLU A 90 -5.59 18.61 -16.33
CA GLU A 90 -6.52 19.06 -15.28
C GLU A 90 -8.01 18.79 -15.59
N GLU A 91 -8.35 18.42 -16.82
CA GLU A 91 -9.71 18.05 -17.23
C GLU A 91 -9.93 16.55 -17.24
N ASP A 92 -8.83 15.76 -17.23
CA ASP A 92 -8.88 14.31 -17.22
C ASP A 92 -9.28 13.76 -15.84
N THR A 93 -10.17 12.78 -15.83
CA THR A 93 -10.60 12.09 -14.62
C THR A 93 -10.49 10.58 -14.81
N LYS A 94 -10.08 9.86 -13.77
CA LYS A 94 -9.99 8.40 -13.83
C LYS A 94 -11.01 7.78 -12.88
N THR A 95 -11.70 6.76 -13.35
CA THR A 95 -12.61 5.97 -12.52
C THR A 95 -11.97 4.63 -12.21
N VAL A 96 -11.69 4.38 -10.95
CA VAL A 96 -11.12 3.12 -10.46
C VAL A 96 -12.25 2.25 -9.94
N GLU A 97 -12.39 1.07 -10.51
CA GLU A 97 -13.43 0.11 -10.13
C GLU A 97 -12.85 -0.94 -9.16
N LEU A 98 -13.52 -1.07 -8.01
CA LEU A 98 -13.14 -1.95 -6.93
C LEU A 98 -14.26 -2.96 -6.68
N ARG A 99 -13.96 -4.26 -6.78
CA ARG A 99 -14.88 -5.32 -6.41
C ARG A 99 -14.81 -5.59 -4.92
N VAL A 100 -15.95 -5.58 -4.25
CA VAL A 100 -16.12 -6.01 -2.87
C VAL A 100 -17.00 -7.25 -2.87
N GLY A 101 -16.54 -8.32 -2.22
CA GLY A 101 -17.26 -9.58 -2.06
C GLY A 101 -18.34 -9.53 -0.99
N GLU A 102 -18.98 -10.69 -0.76
CA GLU A 102 -19.96 -10.85 0.30
C GLU A 102 -19.29 -10.89 1.68
N SER A 103 -19.96 -10.31 2.67
CA SER A 103 -19.56 -10.41 4.08
C SER A 103 -18.19 -9.84 4.44
N VAL A 104 -17.68 -8.90 3.65
CA VAL A 104 -16.46 -8.14 4.02
C VAL A 104 -16.79 -7.20 5.17
N PRO A 105 -16.16 -7.34 6.35
CA PRO A 105 -16.49 -6.47 7.50
C PRO A 105 -15.99 -5.04 7.32
N GLY A 106 -14.90 -4.88 6.57
CA GLY A 106 -14.28 -3.61 6.25
C GLY A 106 -12.88 -3.79 5.71
N TYR A 107 -12.31 -2.72 5.19
CA TYR A 107 -10.92 -2.67 4.72
C TYR A 107 -10.41 -1.23 4.67
N SER A 108 -9.09 -1.09 4.63
CA SER A 108 -8.43 0.17 4.32
C SER A 108 -7.82 0.12 2.91
N MET A 109 -7.59 1.29 2.34
CA MET A 109 -6.96 1.44 1.02
C MET A 109 -6.18 2.76 1.00
N GLU A 110 -5.11 2.81 0.24
CA GLU A 110 -4.29 4.00 0.07
C GLU A 110 -4.21 4.42 -1.39
N LEU A 111 -4.28 5.72 -1.65
CA LEU A 111 -3.92 6.34 -2.93
C LEU A 111 -2.72 7.23 -2.69
N TRP A 112 -1.71 7.07 -3.53
CA TRP A 112 -0.47 7.82 -3.47
C TRP A 112 -0.18 8.50 -4.81
N THR A 113 0.27 9.76 -4.75
CA THR A 113 0.81 10.50 -5.89
C THR A 113 1.93 11.41 -5.43
N ASP A 114 2.92 11.65 -6.28
CA ASP A 114 4.03 12.52 -5.93
C ASP A 114 3.68 13.99 -6.17
N ILE A 115 4.07 14.85 -5.23
CA ILE A 115 3.95 16.30 -5.38
C ILE A 115 4.87 16.76 -6.52
N PRO A 116 4.41 17.66 -7.43
CA PRO A 116 3.30 18.59 -7.24
C PRO A 116 1.94 18.15 -7.77
N ASN A 117 1.74 16.85 -8.11
CA ASN A 117 0.37 16.40 -8.34
C ASN A 117 -0.43 16.54 -7.05
N ILE A 118 -1.66 17.01 -7.15
CA ILE A 118 -2.62 17.03 -6.06
C ILE A 118 -3.96 16.54 -6.60
N LEU A 119 -4.47 15.51 -5.94
CA LEU A 119 -5.68 14.82 -6.36
C LEU A 119 -6.80 15.00 -5.34
N SER A 120 -8.01 14.84 -5.79
CA SER A 120 -9.19 14.71 -4.96
C SER A 120 -10.03 13.57 -5.47
N ILE A 121 -10.98 13.12 -4.67
CA ILE A 121 -11.78 11.96 -5.04
C ILE A 121 -13.27 12.21 -4.81
N SER A 122 -14.11 11.46 -5.52
CA SER A 122 -15.49 11.17 -5.17
C SER A 122 -15.73 9.66 -5.21
N ILE A 123 -16.77 9.19 -4.53
CA ILE A 123 -17.05 7.76 -4.38
C ILE A 123 -18.47 7.48 -4.86
N ILE A 124 -18.61 6.43 -5.66
CA ILE A 124 -19.89 5.92 -6.14
C ILE A 124 -20.08 4.50 -5.60
N SER A 125 -21.19 4.29 -4.91
CA SER A 125 -21.56 2.99 -4.35
C SER A 125 -22.11 2.03 -5.40
N PRO A 126 -22.25 0.72 -5.10
CA PRO A 126 -22.83 -0.25 -6.01
C PRO A 126 -24.27 0.06 -6.45
N SER A 127 -25.07 0.75 -5.62
CA SER A 127 -26.42 1.19 -6.00
C SER A 127 -26.43 2.47 -6.84
N GLY A 128 -25.30 3.15 -6.97
CA GLY A 128 -25.15 4.40 -7.69
C GLY A 128 -25.31 5.65 -6.81
N GLU A 129 -25.34 5.51 -5.48
CA GLU A 129 -25.23 6.65 -4.59
C GLU A 129 -23.85 7.29 -4.76
N ASN A 130 -23.80 8.59 -5.05
CA ASN A 130 -22.59 9.30 -5.38
C ASN A 130 -22.33 10.43 -4.38
N THR A 131 -21.13 10.48 -3.86
CA THR A 131 -20.67 11.64 -3.10
C THR A 131 -20.34 12.79 -4.05
N SER A 132 -20.51 14.02 -3.59
CA SER A 132 -19.83 15.13 -4.26
C SER A 132 -18.32 15.00 -4.06
N ARG A 133 -17.53 15.71 -4.89
CA ARG A 133 -16.08 15.81 -4.73
C ARG A 133 -15.74 16.11 -3.27
N ILE A 134 -14.91 15.27 -2.66
CA ILE A 134 -14.52 15.40 -1.26
C ILE A 134 -13.50 16.53 -1.17
N PRO A 135 -13.78 17.61 -0.43
CA PRO A 135 -12.86 18.73 -0.35
C PRO A 135 -11.55 18.32 0.33
N LEU A 136 -10.44 18.72 -0.27
CA LEU A 136 -9.13 18.59 0.34
C LEU A 136 -9.09 19.36 1.67
N ARG A 137 -8.96 18.66 2.78
CA ARG A 137 -8.83 19.23 4.11
C ARG A 137 -7.68 18.55 4.84
N VAL A 138 -6.54 19.21 4.87
CA VAL A 138 -5.36 18.70 5.58
C VAL A 138 -5.66 18.59 7.07
N GLY A 139 -5.46 17.37 7.61
CA GLY A 139 -5.62 17.11 9.05
C GLY A 139 -7.06 16.94 9.52
N ALA A 140 -8.03 16.79 8.61
CA ALA A 140 -9.41 16.46 8.95
C ALA A 140 -9.92 15.30 8.08
N SER A 141 -10.55 14.31 8.73
CA SER A 141 -11.24 13.22 8.04
C SER A 141 -12.58 13.69 7.48
N ALA A 142 -12.92 13.21 6.28
CA ALA A 142 -14.27 13.28 5.75
C ALA A 142 -14.99 11.98 6.08
N GLU A 143 -16.11 12.08 6.78
CA GLU A 143 -16.99 10.94 7.07
C GLU A 143 -18.15 10.93 6.07
N LEU A 144 -18.33 9.80 5.39
CA LEU A 144 -19.34 9.60 4.35
C LEU A 144 -20.26 8.46 4.77
N ASP A 145 -21.56 8.71 4.76
CA ASP A 145 -22.60 7.71 5.04
C ASP A 145 -23.32 7.36 3.73
N PHE A 146 -23.19 6.14 3.25
CA PHE A 146 -23.95 5.58 2.13
C PHE A 146 -25.20 4.92 2.68
N LEU A 147 -26.33 5.59 2.49
CA LEU A 147 -27.59 5.22 3.17
C LEU A 147 -28.20 3.93 2.63
N PHE A 148 -28.11 3.70 1.32
CA PHE A 148 -28.67 2.52 0.69
C PHE A 148 -27.85 1.27 1.03
N GLU A 149 -26.53 1.38 1.07
CA GLU A 149 -25.60 0.31 1.42
C GLU A 149 -25.45 0.12 2.92
N ARG A 150 -25.78 1.12 3.74
CA ARG A 150 -25.47 1.19 5.17
C ARG A 150 -23.96 1.09 5.44
N THR A 151 -23.17 1.60 4.53
CA THR A 151 -21.71 1.61 4.56
C THR A 151 -21.22 2.97 5.04
N LYS A 152 -20.20 2.98 5.87
CA LYS A 152 -19.46 4.19 6.22
C LYS A 152 -18.10 4.19 5.57
N VAL A 153 -17.70 5.33 5.04
CA VAL A 153 -16.36 5.51 4.49
C VAL A 153 -15.74 6.76 5.09
N SER A 154 -14.59 6.61 5.72
CA SER A 154 -13.78 7.76 6.11
C SER A 154 -12.61 7.97 5.15
N VAL A 155 -12.35 9.23 4.82
CA VAL A 155 -11.28 9.64 3.89
C VAL A 155 -10.42 10.69 4.56
N ASP A 156 -9.12 10.38 4.65
CA ASP A 156 -8.11 11.26 5.24
C ASP A 156 -7.14 11.71 4.15
N TYR A 157 -6.92 13.03 4.04
CA TYR A 157 -5.90 13.61 3.16
C TYR A 157 -4.65 14.01 3.93
N ARG A 158 -3.50 13.56 3.44
CA ARG A 158 -2.19 13.98 3.93
C ARG A 158 -1.36 14.47 2.76
N ILE A 159 -1.14 15.78 2.70
CA ILE A 159 -0.26 16.38 1.71
C ILE A 159 1.13 16.52 2.33
N LEU A 160 2.17 16.22 1.57
CA LEU A 160 3.55 16.18 2.06
C LEU A 160 3.70 15.18 3.21
N VAL A 161 3.46 13.91 2.93
CA VAL A 161 3.81 12.85 3.87
C VAL A 161 5.29 12.94 4.17
N GLU A 162 5.63 12.96 5.45
CA GLU A 162 6.99 13.18 5.91
C GLU A 162 7.99 12.24 5.23
N ARG A 163 9.04 12.82 4.64
CA ARG A 163 10.12 12.16 3.89
C ARG A 163 9.76 11.59 2.51
N SER A 164 8.49 11.39 2.16
CA SER A 164 8.12 10.81 0.86
C SER A 164 7.92 11.84 -0.25
N ASN A 165 7.69 13.11 0.11
CA ASN A 165 7.30 14.18 -0.83
C ASN A 165 6.05 13.82 -1.66
N SER A 166 5.12 13.06 -1.07
CA SER A 166 3.92 12.55 -1.73
C SER A 166 2.66 13.00 -1.02
N GLU A 167 1.55 13.00 -1.74
CA GLU A 167 0.20 13.05 -1.19
C GLU A 167 -0.28 11.62 -0.91
N LEU A 168 -0.92 11.44 0.23
CA LEU A 168 -1.66 10.23 0.61
C LEU A 168 -3.13 10.57 0.79
N ILE A 169 -4.00 9.83 0.12
CA ILE A 169 -5.42 9.75 0.43
C ILE A 169 -5.68 8.37 1.03
N PHE A 170 -6.07 8.34 2.29
CA PHE A 170 -6.31 7.12 3.03
C PHE A 170 -7.81 6.88 3.19
N PHE A 171 -8.26 5.69 2.84
CA PHE A 171 -9.66 5.27 2.90
C PHE A 171 -9.86 4.20 3.96
N ARG A 172 -10.98 4.29 4.67
CA ARG A 172 -11.49 3.21 5.52
C ARG A 172 -12.94 2.94 5.16
N PHE A 173 -13.22 1.73 4.73
CA PHE A 173 -14.56 1.24 4.46
C PHE A 173 -15.02 0.39 5.64
N ASP A 174 -16.12 0.76 6.25
CA ASP A 174 -16.78 0.03 7.34
C ASP A 174 -18.08 -0.56 6.83
N ALA A 175 -18.23 -1.88 6.98
CA ALA A 175 -19.36 -2.68 6.50
C ALA A 175 -19.73 -2.38 5.02
N PRO A 176 -18.78 -2.50 4.06
CA PRO A 176 -19.05 -2.18 2.67
C PRO A 176 -20.05 -3.18 2.07
N ALA A 177 -21.08 -2.67 1.38
CA ALA A 177 -21.98 -3.52 0.62
C ALA A 177 -21.23 -4.25 -0.50
N PRO A 178 -21.58 -5.51 -0.81
CA PRO A 178 -20.97 -6.24 -1.90
C PRO A 178 -21.35 -5.63 -3.24
N GLY A 179 -20.41 -5.64 -4.19
CA GLY A 179 -20.62 -5.08 -5.51
C GLY A 179 -19.40 -4.34 -6.05
N ILE A 180 -19.62 -3.46 -7.01
CA ILE A 180 -18.58 -2.65 -7.61
C ILE A 180 -18.67 -1.23 -7.06
N TRP A 181 -17.68 -0.85 -6.29
CA TRP A 181 -17.45 0.52 -5.85
C TRP A 181 -16.59 1.23 -6.87
N LYS A 182 -16.80 2.53 -7.05
CA LYS A 182 -16.02 3.35 -7.97
C LYS A 182 -15.41 4.53 -7.20
N ILE A 183 -14.11 4.69 -7.35
CA ILE A 183 -13.39 5.87 -6.88
C ILE A 183 -13.11 6.72 -8.11
N VAL A 184 -13.70 7.89 -8.18
CA VAL A 184 -13.42 8.86 -9.24
C VAL A 184 -12.30 9.76 -8.75
N VAL A 185 -11.16 9.70 -9.43
CA VAL A 185 -9.96 10.49 -9.11
C VAL A 185 -9.95 11.72 -10.00
N GLU A 186 -9.92 12.89 -9.39
CA GLU A 186 -10.03 14.19 -10.03
C GLU A 186 -8.81 15.05 -9.68
N PRO A 187 -8.13 15.64 -10.65
CA PRO A 187 -6.97 16.48 -10.38
C PRO A 187 -7.35 17.83 -9.77
N LEU A 188 -6.49 18.34 -8.90
CA LEU A 188 -6.42 19.74 -8.47
C LEU A 188 -5.18 20.42 -9.04
N SER A 189 -4.10 19.65 -9.24
CA SER A 189 -2.87 20.05 -9.90
C SER A 189 -2.24 18.83 -10.54
N VAL A 190 -1.75 18.94 -11.77
CA VAL A 190 -1.11 17.86 -12.53
C VAL A 190 0.29 18.28 -12.96
N ASN A 191 1.25 17.40 -12.76
CA ASN A 191 2.60 17.52 -13.30
C ASN A 191 2.92 16.33 -14.22
N ASP A 192 3.09 15.14 -13.68
CA ASP A 192 3.21 13.88 -14.43
C ASP A 192 1.96 13.02 -14.33
N GLY A 193 1.06 13.36 -13.40
CA GLY A 193 -0.25 12.78 -13.23
C GLY A 193 -0.26 11.34 -12.74
N GLN A 194 0.89 10.77 -12.39
CA GLN A 194 0.98 9.37 -11.94
C GLN A 194 0.37 9.21 -10.56
N PHE A 195 -0.44 8.17 -10.40
CA PHE A 195 -0.95 7.77 -9.09
C PHE A 195 -1.08 6.26 -8.98
N HIS A 196 -0.95 5.79 -7.78
CA HIS A 196 -1.05 4.40 -7.40
C HIS A 196 -2.11 4.21 -6.31
N MET A 197 -2.76 3.06 -6.31
CA MET A 197 -3.62 2.65 -5.20
C MET A 197 -3.25 1.25 -4.75
N TRP A 198 -3.21 1.05 -3.43
CA TRP A 198 -2.92 -0.24 -2.82
C TRP A 198 -3.98 -0.64 -1.82
N LEU A 199 -4.34 -1.93 -1.87
CA LEU A 199 -5.08 -2.64 -0.84
C LEU A 199 -4.09 -3.33 0.11
N PRO A 200 -4.50 -3.68 1.34
CA PRO A 200 -3.70 -4.51 2.22
C PRO A 200 -3.34 -5.86 1.60
N LEU A 201 -2.35 -6.53 2.17
CA LEU A 201 -2.03 -7.92 1.81
C LEU A 201 -3.27 -8.81 1.95
N THR A 202 -3.34 -9.85 1.12
CA THR A 202 -4.44 -10.85 1.16
C THR A 202 -4.70 -11.38 2.57
N GLU A 203 -3.64 -11.58 3.36
CA GLU A 203 -3.71 -12.11 4.74
C GLU A 203 -4.41 -11.13 5.71
N PHE A 204 -4.49 -9.85 5.36
CA PHE A 204 -5.08 -8.80 6.18
C PHE A 204 -6.49 -8.41 5.72
N LEU A 205 -6.97 -9.01 4.64
CA LEU A 205 -8.33 -8.82 4.15
C LEU A 205 -9.21 -9.98 4.62
N ASP A 206 -10.31 -9.64 5.29
CA ASP A 206 -11.34 -10.63 5.64
C ASP A 206 -12.43 -10.62 4.57
N GLY A 207 -12.15 -11.37 3.48
CA GLY A 207 -13.01 -11.48 2.31
C GLY A 207 -12.36 -10.96 1.02
N GLU A 208 -13.12 -11.00 -0.05
CA GLU A 208 -12.64 -10.68 -1.40
C GLU A 208 -12.78 -9.19 -1.69
N VAL A 209 -11.64 -8.50 -1.84
CA VAL A 209 -11.58 -7.10 -2.28
C VAL A 209 -10.46 -6.98 -3.30
N PHE A 210 -10.73 -6.45 -4.50
CA PHE A 210 -9.71 -6.29 -5.53
C PHE A 210 -10.08 -5.24 -6.59
N PHE A 211 -9.08 -4.70 -7.29
CA PHE A 211 -9.27 -3.81 -8.43
C PHE A 211 -9.66 -4.60 -9.69
N LEU A 212 -10.67 -4.12 -10.44
CA LEU A 212 -11.07 -4.76 -11.70
C LEU A 212 -9.99 -4.64 -12.78
N GLU A 213 -9.35 -3.48 -12.85
CA GLU A 213 -8.22 -3.18 -13.73
C GLU A 213 -6.95 -3.03 -12.88
N SER A 214 -6.38 -4.15 -12.45
CA SER A 214 -5.19 -4.17 -11.60
C SER A 214 -3.90 -4.14 -12.41
N ASP A 215 -2.86 -3.54 -11.84
CA ASP A 215 -1.50 -3.59 -12.39
C ASP A 215 -0.65 -4.57 -11.54
N PRO A 216 0.00 -5.58 -12.16
CA PRO A 216 0.83 -6.54 -11.44
C PRO A 216 2.23 -6.00 -11.07
N TYR A 217 2.62 -4.85 -11.61
CA TYR A 217 3.86 -4.17 -11.25
C TYR A 217 3.68 -3.32 -9.99
N TYR A 218 4.78 -2.86 -9.41
CA TYR A 218 4.79 -2.12 -8.13
C TYR A 218 4.12 -2.88 -6.98
N THR A 219 4.27 -4.21 -6.99
CA THR A 219 3.71 -5.13 -5.99
C THR A 219 4.78 -5.67 -5.03
N LEU A 220 5.98 -5.09 -5.04
CA LEU A 220 6.95 -5.31 -3.97
C LEU A 220 6.36 -4.80 -2.66
N THR A 221 6.48 -5.62 -1.62
CA THR A 221 5.99 -5.24 -0.29
C THR A 221 7.07 -4.52 0.50
N ASN A 222 6.70 -3.53 1.33
CA ASN A 222 7.63 -2.96 2.31
C ASN A 222 8.09 -4.06 3.30
N PRO A 223 9.39 -4.18 3.62
CA PRO A 223 10.48 -3.25 3.32
C PRO A 223 11.28 -3.56 2.04
N ALA A 224 10.78 -4.35 1.09
CA ALA A 224 11.51 -4.66 -0.15
C ALA A 224 11.70 -3.45 -1.10
N ASN A 225 11.02 -2.33 -0.83
CA ASN A 225 11.20 -1.05 -1.53
C ASN A 225 12.41 -0.29 -0.97
N THR A 226 13.57 -0.92 -0.99
CA THR A 226 14.85 -0.44 -0.44
C THR A 226 15.91 -0.40 -1.53
N ASP A 227 16.96 0.39 -1.34
CA ASP A 227 18.00 0.59 -2.35
C ASP A 227 19.24 -0.32 -2.16
N SER A 228 19.56 -0.67 -0.91
CA SER A 228 20.82 -1.34 -0.56
C SER A 228 20.72 -2.85 -0.35
N PRO A 229 19.64 -3.41 0.19
CA PRO A 229 19.45 -4.85 0.38
C PRO A 229 19.35 -5.64 -0.91
N VAL A 230 19.57 -6.95 -0.81
CA VAL A 230 19.26 -7.90 -1.88
C VAL A 230 17.77 -8.23 -1.79
N VAL A 231 16.98 -7.80 -2.76
CA VAL A 231 15.56 -8.17 -2.86
C VAL A 231 15.43 -9.43 -3.70
N VAL A 232 14.71 -10.42 -3.17
CA VAL A 232 14.54 -11.72 -3.79
C VAL A 232 13.10 -11.88 -4.25
N SER A 233 12.92 -12.00 -5.55
CA SER A 233 11.70 -12.44 -6.22
C SER A 233 11.85 -13.87 -6.70
N TYR A 234 10.79 -14.52 -7.15
CA TYR A 234 10.83 -15.91 -7.55
C TYR A 234 10.26 -16.15 -8.96
N TYR A 235 10.67 -17.25 -9.57
CA TYR A 235 10.26 -17.65 -10.89
C TYR A 235 9.68 -19.07 -10.88
N ASP A 236 8.88 -19.38 -11.88
CA ASP A 236 8.39 -20.73 -12.12
C ASP A 236 9.52 -21.59 -12.71
N GLY A 237 9.92 -22.63 -11.97
CA GLY A 237 11.03 -23.49 -12.36
C GLY A 237 10.80 -24.32 -13.63
N ASN A 238 9.55 -24.46 -14.10
CA ASN A 238 9.22 -25.21 -15.31
C ASN A 238 9.26 -24.31 -16.55
N SER A 239 8.77 -23.09 -16.43
CA SER A 239 8.69 -22.14 -17.55
C SER A 239 9.88 -21.18 -17.64
N GLY A 240 10.58 -20.96 -16.54
CA GLY A 240 11.62 -19.94 -16.40
C GLY A 240 11.06 -18.49 -16.38
N ALA A 241 9.74 -18.34 -16.40
CA ALA A 241 9.09 -17.04 -16.30
C ALA A 241 8.96 -16.58 -14.84
N VAL A 242 8.85 -15.27 -14.61
CA VAL A 242 8.50 -14.73 -13.29
C VAL A 242 7.18 -15.36 -12.84
N ALA A 243 7.16 -15.92 -11.62
CA ALA A 243 5.93 -16.50 -11.09
C ALA A 243 4.84 -15.42 -10.94
N GLN A 244 3.60 -15.76 -11.23
CA GLN A 244 2.51 -14.77 -11.27
C GLN A 244 2.32 -14.05 -9.94
N ALA A 245 2.44 -14.79 -8.84
CA ALA A 245 2.30 -14.22 -7.50
C ALA A 245 3.55 -13.45 -7.03
N SER A 246 4.72 -13.58 -7.71
CA SER A 246 5.92 -12.87 -7.29
C SER A 246 5.73 -11.35 -7.32
N GLY A 247 6.06 -10.68 -6.22
CA GLY A 247 6.18 -9.23 -6.18
C GLY A 247 7.21 -8.72 -7.20
N ARG A 248 6.92 -7.59 -7.85
CA ARG A 248 7.73 -7.01 -8.94
C ARG A 248 7.43 -5.53 -9.16
#